data_c662997e5118850187671c4f2e10dd3c
#
_entry.id   c662997e5118850187671c4f2e10dd3c
#
_cell.length_a   1.000
_cell.length_b   1.000
_cell.length_c   1.000
_cell.angle_alpha   90.00
_cell.angle_beta   90.00
_cell.angle_gamma   90.00
#
_symmetry.space_group_name_H-M   'P 1'
#
loop_
_entity.id
_entity.type
_entity.pdbx_description
1 polymer ?
#
loop_
_entity_poly.entity_id
_entity_poly.type
_entity_poly.pdbx_seq_one_letter_code
_entity_poly.pdbx_strand_id
1 'polypeptide(L)'
;MPTVSGSENKTIAGFMFNWVKDNCNLPTDFTYNFNFTSTGSSISFVPEKSIGIYEWDVCGNYEAEFPFSIIIGVSATDDASRMKPYIIFDTIVEKLDEVTAKIWDYNSGFSINIDSTKTVLKIEQISTPVVIRQGEDNSIDVQSLFKLYYEKEVH
;
A
#
# COMPACT_ATOMS: atom_id res chain seq x y z
N MET A 1 1.04 -23.06 6.49
CA MET A 1 0.86 -21.79 7.19
C MET A 1 -0.60 -21.36 7.10
N PRO A 2 -1.25 -21.01 8.21
CA PRO A 2 -2.63 -20.58 8.14
C PRO A 2 -2.76 -19.26 7.37
N THR A 3 -3.82 -19.14 6.61
CA THR A 3 -4.08 -17.97 5.80
C THR A 3 -5.19 -17.13 6.43
N VAL A 4 -5.10 -15.82 6.19
CA VAL A 4 -6.15 -14.88 6.55
C VAL A 4 -7.39 -15.17 5.71
N SER A 5 -8.57 -15.05 6.29
CA SER A 5 -9.82 -15.26 5.55
C SER A 5 -9.99 -14.24 4.43
N GLY A 6 -10.71 -14.62 3.37
CA GLY A 6 -11.02 -13.70 2.28
C GLY A 6 -11.78 -12.46 2.73
N SER A 7 -12.66 -12.61 3.72
CA SER A 7 -13.42 -11.49 4.30
C SER A 7 -12.49 -10.50 5.01
N GLU A 8 -11.54 -11.01 5.79
CA GLU A 8 -10.56 -10.16 6.48
C GLU A 8 -9.65 -9.44 5.49
N ASN A 9 -9.14 -10.14 4.48
CA ASN A 9 -8.32 -9.53 3.42
C ASN A 9 -9.06 -8.41 2.70
N LYS A 10 -10.33 -8.60 2.42
CA LYS A 10 -11.16 -7.57 1.78
C LYS A 10 -11.29 -6.32 2.65
N THR A 11 -11.49 -6.50 3.95
CA THR A 11 -11.58 -5.40 4.90
C THR A 11 -10.28 -4.62 4.96
N ILE A 12 -9.15 -5.31 5.02
CA ILE A 12 -7.83 -4.69 5.08
C ILE A 12 -7.51 -3.97 3.76
N ALA A 13 -7.83 -4.59 2.62
CA ALA A 13 -7.63 -3.97 1.31
C ALA A 13 -8.40 -2.65 1.18
N GLY A 14 -9.67 -2.65 1.59
CA GLY A 14 -10.50 -1.44 1.58
C GLY A 14 -9.95 -0.36 2.49
N PHE A 15 -9.54 -0.75 3.70
CA PHE A 15 -8.93 0.18 4.65
C PHE A 15 -7.65 0.80 4.07
N MET A 16 -6.75 0.00 3.53
CA MET A 16 -5.46 0.48 3.05
C MET A 16 -5.62 1.34 1.79
N PHE A 17 -6.53 0.96 0.91
CA PHE A 17 -6.87 1.76 -0.27
C PHE A 17 -7.31 3.17 0.14
N ASN A 18 -8.24 3.27 1.07
CA ASN A 18 -8.73 4.56 1.55
C ASN A 18 -7.67 5.33 2.33
N TRP A 19 -6.86 4.64 3.12
CA TRP A 19 -5.81 5.28 3.89
C TRP A 19 -4.77 5.97 3.01
N VAL A 20 -4.34 5.30 1.94
CA VAL A 20 -3.41 5.87 0.95
C VAL A 20 -4.03 7.09 0.28
N LYS A 21 -5.29 6.98 -0.11
CA LYS A 21 -6.03 8.09 -0.73
C LYS A 21 -6.08 9.31 0.18
N ASP A 22 -6.36 9.10 1.46
CA ASP A 22 -6.63 10.19 2.40
C ASP A 22 -5.35 10.80 2.99
N ASN A 23 -4.25 10.06 3.04
CA ASN A 23 -3.07 10.46 3.80
C ASN A 23 -1.80 10.67 2.98
N CYS A 24 -1.72 10.17 1.75
CA CYS A 24 -0.48 10.22 0.98
C CYS A 24 -0.39 11.38 -0.01
N ASN A 25 -1.33 12.33 0.03
CA ASN A 25 -1.31 13.53 -0.82
C ASN A 25 -1.18 13.22 -2.31
N LEU A 26 -2.00 12.29 -2.80
CA LEU A 26 -1.96 11.89 -4.21
C LEU A 26 -2.34 13.08 -5.11
N PRO A 27 -1.69 13.23 -6.29
CA PRO A 27 -2.02 14.32 -7.20
C PRO A 27 -3.47 14.26 -7.66
N THR A 28 -4.14 15.41 -7.72
CA THR A 28 -5.55 15.50 -8.09
C THR A 28 -5.80 15.27 -9.58
N ASP A 29 -4.75 15.40 -10.40
CA ASP A 29 -4.82 15.16 -11.85
C ASP A 29 -4.61 13.69 -12.23
N PHE A 30 -4.39 12.81 -11.24
CA PHE A 30 -4.31 11.36 -11.43
C PHE A 30 -5.59 10.71 -10.94
N THR A 31 -6.08 9.72 -11.71
CA THR A 31 -7.21 8.89 -11.29
C THR A 31 -6.71 7.81 -10.34
N TYR A 32 -7.34 7.65 -9.19
CA TYR A 32 -6.98 6.62 -8.22
C TYR A 32 -7.98 5.46 -8.29
N ASN A 33 -7.51 4.28 -8.64
CA ASN A 33 -8.33 3.10 -8.92
C ASN A 33 -7.97 1.94 -8.00
N PHE A 34 -8.97 1.11 -7.72
CA PHE A 34 -8.78 -0.14 -6.99
C PHE A 34 -8.74 -1.31 -7.96
N ASN A 35 -7.62 -2.02 -7.97
CA ASN A 35 -7.44 -3.31 -8.66
C ASN A 35 -7.61 -3.28 -10.19
N PHE A 36 -7.42 -2.12 -10.81
CA PHE A 36 -7.32 -2.06 -12.27
C PHE A 36 -6.52 -0.82 -12.69
N THR A 37 -5.99 -0.84 -13.92
CA THR A 37 -5.30 0.30 -14.50
C THR A 37 -6.21 0.96 -15.53
N SER A 38 -6.21 2.29 -15.55
CA SER A 38 -6.91 3.07 -16.56
C SER A 38 -5.90 3.70 -17.52
N THR A 39 -6.38 4.19 -18.65
CA THR A 39 -5.55 4.93 -19.60
C THR A 39 -5.28 6.33 -19.07
N GLY A 40 -4.13 6.91 -19.45
CA GLY A 40 -3.72 8.25 -19.01
C GLY A 40 -3.04 8.23 -17.65
N SER A 41 -3.08 9.34 -16.94
CA SER A 41 -2.45 9.49 -15.62
C SER A 41 -3.29 8.77 -14.56
N SER A 42 -2.76 7.69 -14.03
CA SER A 42 -3.50 6.85 -13.07
C SER A 42 -2.59 6.32 -11.98
N ILE A 43 -3.20 6.09 -10.82
CA ILE A 43 -2.58 5.41 -9.68
C ILE A 43 -3.50 4.25 -9.35
N SER A 44 -2.98 3.03 -9.38
CA SER A 44 -3.76 1.82 -9.10
C SER A 44 -3.25 1.15 -7.86
N PHE A 45 -4.16 0.87 -6.93
CA PHE A 45 -3.87 0.08 -5.74
C PHE A 45 -4.29 -1.36 -6.03
N VAL A 46 -3.33 -2.29 -5.92
CA VAL A 46 -3.57 -3.70 -6.27
C VAL A 46 -3.21 -4.59 -5.08
N PRO A 47 -4.19 -5.22 -4.42
CA PRO A 47 -3.88 -6.22 -3.41
C PRO A 47 -3.12 -7.39 -4.03
N GLU A 48 -2.04 -7.80 -3.38
CA GLU A 48 -1.28 -8.95 -3.81
C GLU A 48 -1.69 -10.18 -3.00
N LYS A 49 -1.23 -11.34 -3.44
CA LYS A 49 -1.55 -12.59 -2.76
C LYS A 49 -0.90 -12.61 -1.38
N SER A 50 -1.72 -12.73 -0.33
CA SER A 50 -1.24 -12.82 1.04
C SER A 50 -0.58 -14.18 1.30
N ILE A 51 0.55 -14.16 1.99
CA ILE A 51 1.16 -15.39 2.49
C ILE A 51 0.62 -15.76 3.87
N GLY A 52 -0.19 -14.89 4.48
CA GLY A 52 -0.99 -15.22 5.64
C GLY A 52 -0.39 -14.83 6.98
N ILE A 53 -0.83 -15.54 7.99
CA ILE A 53 -0.46 -15.32 9.38
C ILE A 53 0.95 -15.86 9.61
N TYR A 54 1.86 -15.03 10.10
CA TYR A 54 3.23 -15.46 10.34
C TYR A 54 3.53 -15.70 11.82
N GLU A 55 2.69 -15.22 12.74
CA GLU A 55 2.86 -15.44 14.16
C GLU A 55 1.51 -15.41 14.87
N TRP A 56 1.30 -16.30 15.83
CA TRP A 56 0.11 -16.28 16.66
C TRP A 56 0.38 -16.86 18.04
N ASP A 57 -0.46 -16.49 19.01
CA ASP A 57 -0.34 -16.95 20.38
C ASP A 57 -1.40 -18.00 20.73
N VAL A 58 -1.34 -18.47 21.97
CA VAL A 58 -2.24 -19.51 22.47
C VAL A 58 -3.68 -19.03 22.66
N CYS A 59 -3.90 -17.71 22.70
CA CYS A 59 -5.22 -17.11 22.83
C CYS A 59 -5.92 -16.86 21.50
N GLY A 60 -5.23 -17.15 20.39
CA GLY A 60 -5.74 -16.92 19.05
C GLY A 60 -5.43 -15.56 18.45
N ASN A 61 -4.71 -14.70 19.19
CA ASN A 61 -4.21 -13.44 18.63
C ASN A 61 -3.10 -13.75 17.63
N TYR A 62 -2.99 -12.95 16.58
CA TYR A 62 -1.98 -13.22 15.58
C TYR A 62 -1.47 -11.93 14.93
N GLU A 63 -0.29 -12.05 14.33
CA GLU A 63 0.29 -11.06 13.45
C GLU A 63 0.26 -11.60 12.03
N ALA A 64 -0.13 -10.75 11.09
CA ALA A 64 -0.25 -11.12 9.70
C ALA A 64 0.28 -10.01 8.80
N GLU A 65 0.50 -10.36 7.54
CA GLU A 65 0.93 -9.38 6.55
C GLU A 65 -0.09 -9.28 5.41
N PHE A 66 -0.19 -8.07 4.88
CA PHE A 66 -1.02 -7.77 3.72
C PHE A 66 -0.14 -7.12 2.67
N PRO A 67 0.30 -7.87 1.66
CA PRO A 67 1.08 -7.30 0.56
C PRO A 67 0.17 -6.62 -0.45
N PHE A 68 0.63 -5.49 -0.98
CA PHE A 68 -0.06 -4.78 -2.04
C PHE A 68 0.96 -4.09 -2.94
N SER A 69 0.55 -3.76 -4.15
CA SER A 69 1.36 -2.96 -5.04
C SER A 69 0.63 -1.68 -5.41
N ILE A 70 1.41 -0.67 -5.75
CA ILE A 70 0.90 0.55 -6.34
C ILE A 70 1.53 0.66 -7.73
N ILE A 71 0.68 0.87 -8.73
CA ILE A 71 1.10 1.03 -10.12
C ILE A 71 0.71 2.43 -10.56
N ILE A 72 1.70 3.22 -11.00
CA ILE A 72 1.48 4.57 -11.48
C ILE A 72 1.75 4.61 -12.97
N GLY A 73 0.72 4.97 -13.73
CA GLY A 73 0.79 5.07 -15.19
C GLY A 73 0.76 6.52 -15.63
N VAL A 74 1.58 6.86 -16.60
CA VAL A 74 1.60 8.18 -17.24
C VAL A 74 1.78 8.03 -18.74
N SER A 75 1.18 8.95 -19.50
CA SER A 75 1.52 9.14 -20.92
C SER A 75 2.68 10.12 -20.95
N ALA A 76 3.88 9.61 -21.24
CA ALA A 76 5.10 10.38 -21.10
C ALA A 76 5.66 10.75 -22.45
N THR A 77 5.56 12.00 -22.83
CA THR A 77 6.15 12.54 -24.06
C THR A 77 7.54 13.13 -23.85
N ASP A 78 7.92 13.36 -22.59
CA ASP A 78 9.22 13.94 -22.24
C ASP A 78 9.76 13.31 -20.95
N ASP A 79 11.00 13.63 -20.61
CA ASP A 79 11.68 13.07 -19.44
C ASP A 79 11.02 13.54 -18.13
N ALA A 80 10.55 14.77 -18.08
CA ALA A 80 9.90 15.29 -16.89
C ALA A 80 8.63 14.49 -16.56
N SER A 81 7.83 14.16 -17.58
CA SER A 81 6.62 13.34 -17.39
C SER A 81 6.95 11.93 -16.92
N ARG A 82 8.06 11.35 -17.43
CA ARG A 82 8.50 10.00 -17.03
C ARG A 82 9.00 9.95 -15.59
N MET A 83 9.41 11.07 -15.04
CA MET A 83 9.87 11.15 -13.66
C MET A 83 8.74 11.29 -12.64
N LYS A 84 7.56 11.71 -13.07
CA LYS A 84 6.40 11.92 -12.17
C LYS A 84 6.06 10.69 -11.31
N PRO A 85 6.00 9.46 -11.85
CA PRO A 85 5.70 8.30 -11.02
C PRO A 85 6.69 8.12 -9.87
N TYR A 86 7.97 8.35 -10.12
CA TYR A 86 9.00 8.21 -9.08
C TYR A 86 8.85 9.25 -8.01
N ILE A 87 8.51 10.48 -8.37
CA ILE A 87 8.26 11.57 -7.41
C ILE A 87 7.04 11.23 -6.54
N ILE A 88 5.98 10.70 -7.15
CA ILE A 88 4.79 10.29 -6.41
C ILE A 88 5.13 9.15 -5.44
N PHE A 89 5.91 8.15 -5.88
CA PHE A 89 6.34 7.08 -4.99
C PHE A 89 7.18 7.60 -3.83
N ASP A 90 8.09 8.55 -4.08
CA ASP A 90 8.89 9.15 -3.00
C ASP A 90 7.99 9.81 -1.95
N THR A 91 6.95 10.51 -2.38
CA THR A 91 5.99 11.14 -1.46
C THR A 91 5.23 10.09 -0.66
N ILE A 92 4.78 9.01 -1.31
CA ILE A 92 4.08 7.91 -0.64
C ILE A 92 5.00 7.25 0.41
N VAL A 93 6.22 6.90 0.02
CA VAL A 93 7.18 6.22 0.89
C VAL A 93 7.54 7.11 2.08
N GLU A 94 7.75 8.39 1.87
CA GLU A 94 8.04 9.33 2.94
C GLU A 94 6.91 9.35 3.97
N LYS A 95 5.66 9.35 3.52
CA LYS A 95 4.50 9.31 4.42
C LYS A 95 4.40 7.99 5.17
N LEU A 96 4.64 6.86 4.50
CA LEU A 96 4.61 5.55 5.13
C LEU A 96 5.72 5.40 6.19
N ASP A 97 6.91 5.90 5.90
CA ASP A 97 8.03 5.87 6.84
C ASP A 97 7.76 6.77 8.06
N GLU A 98 7.19 7.95 7.83
CA GLU A 98 6.80 8.87 8.90
C GLU A 98 5.80 8.22 9.86
N VAL A 99 4.78 7.59 9.29
CA VAL A 99 3.72 6.93 10.07
C VAL A 99 4.28 5.72 10.83
N THR A 100 5.11 4.91 10.19
CA THR A 100 5.75 3.76 10.84
C THR A 100 6.65 4.22 11.99
N ALA A 101 7.39 5.28 11.81
CA ALA A 101 8.23 5.84 12.87
C ALA A 101 7.40 6.30 14.07
N LYS A 102 6.23 6.91 13.82
CA LYS A 102 5.32 7.33 14.90
C LYS A 102 4.72 6.14 15.64
N ILE A 103 4.37 5.06 14.92
CA ILE A 103 3.86 3.83 15.55
C ILE A 103 4.93 3.23 16.46
N TRP A 104 6.19 3.22 16.03
CA TRP A 104 7.29 2.65 16.79
C TRP A 104 7.80 3.54 17.92
N ASP A 105 7.43 4.82 17.93
CA ASP A 105 7.75 5.72 19.02
C ASP A 105 6.78 5.47 20.18
N TYR A 106 7.27 4.75 21.17
CA TYR A 106 6.49 4.36 22.34
C TYR A 106 5.85 5.55 23.07
N ASN A 107 6.50 6.71 23.04
CA ASN A 107 6.02 7.91 23.75
C ASN A 107 5.01 8.73 22.94
N SER A 108 4.86 8.44 21.64
CA SER A 108 3.96 9.22 20.79
C SER A 108 2.47 8.98 21.08
N GLY A 109 2.13 7.78 21.56
CA GLY A 109 0.75 7.34 21.72
C GLY A 109 0.00 7.17 20.40
N PHE A 110 0.71 7.22 19.28
CA PHE A 110 0.11 7.13 17.96
C PHE A 110 -0.15 5.68 17.57
N SER A 111 -1.35 5.42 17.07
CA SER A 111 -1.72 4.11 16.54
C SER A 111 -2.68 4.27 15.38
N ILE A 112 -2.68 3.28 14.49
CA ILE A 112 -3.64 3.19 13.40
C ILE A 112 -4.42 1.90 13.60
N ASN A 113 -5.72 2.02 13.77
CA ASN A 113 -6.61 0.87 13.94
C ASN A 113 -7.36 0.63 12.63
N ILE A 114 -7.26 -0.58 12.11
CA ILE A 114 -8.01 -0.99 10.92
C ILE A 114 -9.48 -1.16 11.30
N ASP A 115 -9.71 -1.82 12.42
CA ASP A 115 -11.03 -1.92 13.07
C ASP A 115 -10.83 -2.13 14.57
N SER A 116 -11.89 -2.52 15.28
CA SER A 116 -11.83 -2.70 16.75
C SER A 116 -10.88 -3.80 17.22
N THR A 117 -10.48 -4.71 16.33
CA THR A 117 -9.64 -5.87 16.68
C THR A 117 -8.28 -5.85 16.00
N LYS A 118 -8.05 -4.96 15.03
CA LYS A 118 -6.83 -4.97 14.22
C LYS A 118 -6.10 -3.65 14.29
N THR A 119 -4.80 -3.72 14.57
CA THR A 119 -3.93 -2.55 14.70
C THR A 119 -2.72 -2.69 13.77
N VAL A 120 -2.37 -1.61 13.10
CA VAL A 120 -1.21 -1.59 12.20
C VAL A 120 0.09 -1.61 13.02
N LEU A 121 1.01 -2.51 12.64
CA LEU A 121 2.33 -2.58 13.24
C LEU A 121 3.36 -1.77 12.46
N LYS A 122 3.35 -1.90 11.14
CA LYS A 122 4.21 -1.12 10.24
C LYS A 122 3.72 -1.23 8.81
N ILE A 123 4.14 -0.29 7.99
CA ILE A 123 3.94 -0.31 6.54
C ILE A 123 5.29 -0.06 5.90
N GLU A 124 5.74 -0.92 5.01
CA GLU A 124 7.06 -0.77 4.41
C GLU A 124 7.04 -1.00 2.90
N GLN A 125 7.96 -0.34 2.21
CA GLN A 125 8.22 -0.59 0.80
C GLN A 125 9.10 -1.83 0.68
N ILE A 126 8.68 -2.78 -0.13
CA ILE A 126 9.40 -4.05 -0.33
C ILE A 126 10.32 -3.98 -1.54
N SER A 127 9.90 -3.29 -2.59
CA SER A 127 10.71 -3.11 -3.79
C SER A 127 10.73 -1.65 -4.22
N THR A 128 11.85 -1.24 -4.80
CA THR A 128 11.95 0.08 -5.42
C THR A 128 11.06 0.14 -6.67
N PRO A 129 10.63 1.35 -7.08
CA PRO A 129 9.82 1.49 -8.29
C PRO A 129 10.55 1.01 -9.53
N VAL A 130 9.86 0.21 -10.36
CA VAL A 130 10.39 -0.29 -11.63
C VAL A 130 9.33 -0.17 -12.71
N VAL A 131 9.76 0.06 -13.94
CA VAL A 131 8.87 0.07 -15.10
C VAL A 131 8.45 -1.36 -15.40
N ILE A 132 7.15 -1.63 -15.40
CA ILE A 132 6.59 -2.95 -15.69
C ILE A 132 5.94 -3.03 -17.06
N ARG A 133 5.62 -1.89 -17.66
CA ARG A 133 5.02 -1.81 -18.98
C ARG A 133 5.45 -0.53 -19.68
N GLN A 134 5.75 -0.63 -20.94
CA GLN A 134 6.02 0.51 -21.81
C GLN A 134 5.15 0.35 -23.06
N GLY A 135 4.23 1.29 -23.26
CA GLY A 135 3.31 1.28 -24.38
C GLY A 135 3.88 1.96 -25.61
N GLU A 136 3.28 1.67 -26.78
CA GLU A 136 3.66 2.27 -28.07
C GLU A 136 3.36 3.77 -28.11
N ASP A 137 2.45 4.25 -27.28
CA ASP A 137 2.03 5.64 -27.19
C ASP A 137 2.89 6.45 -26.21
N ASN A 138 4.09 5.98 -25.88
CA ASN A 138 5.00 6.53 -24.89
C ASN A 138 4.46 6.49 -23.45
N SER A 139 3.43 5.70 -23.19
CA SER A 139 2.96 5.48 -21.84
C SER A 139 3.89 4.53 -21.09
N ILE A 140 4.04 4.75 -19.79
CA ILE A 140 4.76 3.82 -18.91
C ILE A 140 3.93 3.54 -17.68
N ASP A 141 4.04 2.31 -17.17
CA ASP A 141 3.51 1.92 -15.86
C ASP A 141 4.69 1.56 -14.96
N VAL A 142 4.72 2.19 -13.80
CA VAL A 142 5.79 1.98 -12.81
C VAL A 142 5.15 1.35 -11.58
N GLN A 143 5.73 0.27 -11.08
CA GLN A 143 5.20 -0.49 -9.94
C GLN A 143 6.20 -0.50 -8.79
N SER A 144 5.65 -0.40 -7.58
CA SER A 144 6.39 -0.66 -6.34
C SER A 144 5.55 -1.55 -5.44
N LEU A 145 6.21 -2.46 -4.73
CA LEU A 145 5.58 -3.41 -3.82
C LEU A 145 5.71 -2.94 -2.39
N PHE A 146 4.65 -3.16 -1.61
CA PHE A 146 4.56 -2.75 -0.22
C PHE A 146 3.98 -3.88 0.62
N LYS A 147 4.20 -3.81 1.92
CA LYS A 147 3.53 -4.70 2.89
C LYS A 147 3.02 -3.89 4.07
N LEU A 148 1.78 -4.18 4.44
CA LEU A 148 1.20 -3.75 5.71
C LEU A 148 1.31 -4.93 6.67
N TYR A 149 1.85 -4.68 7.86
CA TYR A 149 1.88 -5.66 8.94
C TYR A 149 0.90 -5.21 10.02
N TYR A 150 0.09 -6.14 10.49
CA TYR A 150 -0.93 -5.81 11.50
C TYR A 150 -1.06 -6.95 12.50
N GLU A 151 -1.58 -6.62 13.66
CA GLU A 151 -1.95 -7.61 14.66
C GLU A 151 -3.47 -7.66 14.82
N LYS A 152 -3.98 -8.82 15.08
CA LYS A 152 -5.38 -9.05 15.40
C LYS A 152 -5.50 -9.62 16.80
N GLU A 153 -6.30 -8.95 17.63
CA GLU A 153 -6.67 -9.42 18.95
C GLU A 153 -8.04 -10.06 18.90
N VAL A 154 -8.11 -11.28 19.43
CA VAL A 154 -9.34 -12.07 19.48
C VAL A 154 -9.79 -12.10 20.94
N HIS A 155 -10.92 -11.52 21.23
CA HIS A 155 -11.50 -11.49 22.58
C HIS A 155 -12.77 -12.32 22.64
#